data_6e2863a1cd9b3635a052522df6016e51
#
_entry.id   6e2863a1cd9b3635a052522df6016e51
#
_cell.length_a   1.000
_cell.length_b   1.000
_cell.length_c   1.000
_cell.angle_alpha   90.00
_cell.angle_beta   90.00
_cell.angle_gamma   90.00
#
_symmetry.space_group_name_H-M   'P 1'
#
loop_
_entity.id
_entity.type
_entity.pdbx_description
1 polymer ?
#
loop_
_entity_poly.entity_id
_entity_poly.type
_entity_poly.pdbx_seq_one_letter_code
_entity_poly.pdbx_strand_id
1 'polypeptide(L)'
;LADDTVAEHLTDAPDHKPLEGGADALKKAVADLRLALGGPGQQDFGRYPWLQVVHHKGVESAIDTARESLESLIKELKQVAERGKGLQGCKERGETLLDQLIRLTGTAPEGQIHWVDLHKIGFVIHHTPLEIRETFQQAMEGRSCSWIFTSATLTVDEKFDHFLREFGIEE
;
A
#
# COMPACT_ATOMS: atom_id res chain seq x y z
N LEU A 1 -6.35 4.07 9.35
CA LEU A 1 -7.64 4.59 8.88
C LEU A 1 -8.78 4.25 9.84
N ALA A 2 -9.07 2.96 10.10
CA ALA A 2 -10.23 2.57 10.90
C ALA A 2 -10.20 3.17 12.31
N ASP A 3 -9.08 3.12 13.02
CA ASP A 3 -8.96 3.71 14.36
C ASP A 3 -9.12 5.22 14.35
N ASP A 4 -8.54 5.90 13.37
CA ASP A 4 -8.70 7.36 13.23
C ASP A 4 -10.14 7.72 12.89
N THR A 5 -10.81 6.90 12.04
CA THR A 5 -12.23 7.11 11.72
C THR A 5 -13.11 7.02 12.97
N VAL A 6 -12.86 6.06 13.87
CA VAL A 6 -13.60 5.95 15.14
C VAL A 6 -13.35 7.16 16.03
N ALA A 7 -12.08 7.61 16.13
CA ALA A 7 -11.73 8.79 16.93
C ALA A 7 -12.44 10.07 16.43
N GLU A 8 -12.39 10.31 15.12
CA GLU A 8 -13.03 11.47 14.50
C GLU A 8 -14.56 11.38 14.53
N HIS A 9 -15.11 10.16 14.37
CA HIS A 9 -16.54 9.92 14.52
C HIS A 9 -17.07 10.34 15.89
N LEU A 10 -16.39 9.96 16.97
CA LEU A 10 -16.79 10.32 18.33
C LEU A 10 -16.78 11.84 18.57
N THR A 11 -15.94 12.56 17.84
CA THR A 11 -15.78 14.02 17.96
C THR A 11 -16.78 14.79 17.09
N ASP A 12 -16.85 14.47 15.80
CA ASP A 12 -17.50 15.32 14.80
C ASP A 12 -18.82 14.74 14.26
N ALA A 13 -19.08 13.44 14.43
CA ALA A 13 -20.27 12.79 13.91
C ALA A 13 -20.80 11.65 14.81
N PRO A 14 -20.99 11.86 16.13
CA PRO A 14 -21.39 10.80 17.06
C PRO A 14 -22.80 10.23 16.79
N ASP A 15 -23.59 10.94 16.01
CA ASP A 15 -24.91 10.53 15.57
C ASP A 15 -24.87 9.53 14.39
N HIS A 16 -23.73 9.44 13.66
CA HIS A 16 -23.59 8.61 12.46
C HIS A 16 -23.01 7.22 12.80
N LYS A 17 -23.74 6.41 13.53
CA LYS A 17 -23.34 5.07 14.00
C LYS A 17 -22.77 4.11 12.93
N PRO A 18 -23.15 4.18 11.62
CA PRO A 18 -22.59 3.30 10.61
C PRO A 18 -21.05 3.38 10.45
N LEU A 19 -20.41 4.48 10.86
CA LEU A 19 -18.95 4.62 10.81
C LEU A 19 -18.23 3.64 11.73
N GLU A 20 -18.71 3.45 12.95
CA GLU A 20 -18.11 2.52 13.92
C GLU A 20 -18.18 1.07 13.38
N GLY A 21 -19.37 0.64 12.95
CA GLY A 21 -19.57 -0.69 12.36
C GLY A 21 -18.72 -0.91 11.08
N GLY A 22 -18.61 0.11 10.23
CA GLY A 22 -17.78 0.06 9.02
C GLY A 22 -16.29 -0.05 9.34
N ALA A 23 -15.81 0.68 10.35
CA ALA A 23 -14.41 0.61 10.81
C ALA A 23 -14.08 -0.78 11.38
N ASP A 24 -14.95 -1.36 12.17
CA ASP A 24 -14.76 -2.71 12.74
C ASP A 24 -14.82 -3.80 11.65
N ALA A 25 -15.72 -3.68 10.68
CA ALA A 25 -15.79 -4.56 9.54
C ALA A 25 -14.50 -4.53 8.72
N LEU A 26 -13.94 -3.35 8.47
CA LEU A 26 -12.66 -3.19 7.77
C LEU A 26 -11.51 -3.82 8.56
N LYS A 27 -11.41 -3.59 9.87
CA LYS A 27 -10.37 -4.21 10.71
C LYS A 27 -10.41 -5.73 10.61
N LYS A 28 -11.62 -6.30 10.72
CA LYS A 28 -11.81 -7.74 10.60
C LYS A 28 -11.41 -8.26 9.22
N ALA A 29 -11.87 -7.62 8.15
CA ALA A 29 -11.57 -8.03 6.78
C ALA A 29 -10.06 -8.01 6.49
N VAL A 30 -9.32 -7.00 6.98
CA VAL A 30 -7.86 -6.92 6.85
C VAL A 30 -7.16 -8.02 7.66
N ALA A 31 -7.65 -8.35 8.86
CA ALA A 31 -7.11 -9.45 9.65
C ALA A 31 -7.36 -10.81 8.97
N ASP A 32 -8.54 -11.02 8.42
CA ASP A 32 -8.89 -12.24 7.68
C ASP A 32 -8.05 -12.37 6.40
N LEU A 33 -7.79 -11.26 5.68
CA LEU A 33 -6.87 -11.24 4.53
C LEU A 33 -5.44 -11.61 4.95
N ARG A 34 -4.94 -11.05 6.07
CA ARG A 34 -3.62 -11.41 6.61
C ARG A 34 -3.51 -12.93 6.88
N LEU A 35 -4.55 -13.53 7.45
CA LEU A 35 -4.59 -14.97 7.73
C LEU A 35 -4.63 -15.79 6.43
N ALA A 36 -5.43 -15.37 5.45
CA ALA A 36 -5.51 -16.04 4.17
C ALA A 36 -4.18 -16.02 3.41
N LEU A 37 -3.47 -14.89 3.40
CA LEU A 37 -2.15 -14.76 2.78
C LEU A 37 -1.11 -15.68 3.42
N GLY A 38 -1.23 -15.99 4.71
CA GLY A 38 -0.32 -16.89 5.42
C GLY A 38 -0.41 -18.33 4.99
N GLY A 39 -1.54 -18.82 4.46
CA GLY A 39 -1.75 -20.16 3.88
C GLY A 39 -1.24 -21.36 4.69
N PRO A 40 -1.71 -22.56 4.39
CA PRO A 40 -1.21 -23.77 5.04
C PRO A 40 0.23 -24.08 4.58
N GLY A 41 1.13 -24.25 5.56
CA GLY A 41 2.53 -24.61 5.30
C GLY A 41 3.48 -23.44 5.12
N GLN A 42 3.00 -22.19 5.16
CA GLN A 42 3.86 -21.01 5.21
C GLN A 42 4.22 -20.66 6.67
N GLN A 43 5.40 -20.06 6.85
CA GLN A 43 5.75 -19.43 8.11
C GLN A 43 4.85 -18.23 8.36
N ASP A 44 4.58 -17.92 9.63
CA ASP A 44 3.74 -16.76 10.00
C ASP A 44 4.31 -15.41 9.57
N PHE A 45 5.54 -15.39 9.03
CA PHE A 45 6.25 -14.21 8.53
C PHE A 45 7.25 -14.60 7.44
N GLY A 46 7.59 -13.64 6.58
CA GLY A 46 8.55 -13.82 5.48
C GLY A 46 8.10 -13.17 4.20
N ARG A 47 8.96 -13.25 3.17
CA ARG A 47 8.74 -12.69 1.85
C ARG A 47 8.38 -13.78 0.86
N TYR A 48 7.29 -13.58 0.14
CA TYR A 48 6.78 -14.56 -0.81
C TYR A 48 6.43 -13.89 -2.14
N PRO A 49 6.75 -14.50 -3.29
CA PRO A 49 6.23 -14.07 -4.58
C PRO A 49 4.70 -14.04 -4.54
N TRP A 50 4.10 -12.98 -5.08
CA TRP A 50 2.64 -12.81 -5.08
C TRP A 50 1.89 -14.01 -5.68
N LEU A 51 2.39 -14.53 -6.80
CA LEU A 51 1.82 -15.70 -7.48
C LEU A 51 1.77 -16.96 -6.61
N GLN A 52 2.63 -17.07 -5.60
CA GLN A 52 2.59 -18.21 -4.68
C GLN A 52 1.45 -18.10 -3.65
N VAL A 53 1.09 -16.87 -3.27
CA VAL A 53 0.10 -16.65 -2.21
C VAL A 53 -1.30 -16.34 -2.74
N VAL A 54 -1.42 -15.67 -3.88
CA VAL A 54 -2.72 -15.25 -4.42
C VAL A 54 -3.64 -16.44 -4.74
N HIS A 55 -3.06 -17.58 -5.08
CA HIS A 55 -3.83 -18.81 -5.37
C HIS A 55 -4.12 -19.68 -4.13
N HIS A 56 -3.72 -19.25 -2.93
CA HIS A 56 -4.14 -19.94 -1.72
C HIS A 56 -5.66 -19.82 -1.57
N LYS A 57 -6.27 -20.91 -1.08
CA LYS A 57 -7.71 -20.96 -0.89
C LYS A 57 -8.18 -19.82 0.00
N GLY A 58 -9.09 -19.02 -0.52
CA GLY A 58 -9.74 -17.93 0.20
C GLY A 58 -9.04 -16.57 0.08
N VAL A 59 -7.85 -16.45 -0.53
CA VAL A 59 -7.16 -15.17 -0.68
C VAL A 59 -7.95 -14.21 -1.56
N GLU A 60 -8.42 -14.65 -2.73
CA GLU A 60 -9.21 -13.80 -3.61
C GLU A 60 -10.48 -13.29 -2.92
N SER A 61 -11.22 -14.18 -2.25
CA SER A 61 -12.42 -13.80 -1.49
C SER A 61 -12.09 -12.85 -0.33
N ALA A 62 -10.94 -13.01 0.33
CA ALA A 62 -10.53 -12.11 1.41
C ALA A 62 -10.13 -10.72 0.88
N ILE A 63 -9.50 -10.66 -0.30
CA ILE A 63 -9.22 -9.39 -1.00
C ILE A 63 -10.53 -8.67 -1.34
N ASP A 64 -11.48 -9.37 -1.94
CA ASP A 64 -12.80 -8.81 -2.27
C ASP A 64 -13.53 -8.30 -1.03
N THR A 65 -13.55 -9.09 0.05
CA THR A 65 -14.15 -8.68 1.32
C THR A 65 -13.49 -7.43 1.90
N ALA A 66 -12.16 -7.33 1.85
CA ALA A 66 -11.42 -6.16 2.33
C ALA A 66 -11.73 -4.92 1.47
N ARG A 67 -11.82 -5.10 0.14
CA ARG A 67 -12.19 -4.03 -0.79
C ARG A 67 -13.61 -3.53 -0.52
N GLU A 68 -14.59 -4.42 -0.46
CA GLU A 68 -16.00 -4.08 -0.20
C GLU A 68 -16.18 -3.38 1.16
N SER A 69 -15.47 -3.85 2.19
CA SER A 69 -15.50 -3.22 3.52
C SER A 69 -14.92 -1.80 3.49
N LEU A 70 -13.85 -1.58 2.72
CA LEU A 70 -13.23 -0.27 2.54
C LEU A 70 -14.15 0.67 1.74
N GLU A 71 -14.73 0.19 0.64
CA GLU A 71 -15.70 0.94 -0.17
C GLU A 71 -16.93 1.35 0.66
N SER A 72 -17.44 0.44 1.48
CA SER A 72 -18.56 0.72 2.38
C SER A 72 -18.21 1.81 3.40
N LEU A 73 -17.02 1.72 4.02
CA LEU A 73 -16.56 2.75 4.97
C LEU A 73 -16.38 4.11 4.30
N ILE A 74 -15.81 4.16 3.09
CA ILE A 74 -15.68 5.39 2.32
C ILE A 74 -17.05 6.01 2.00
N LYS A 75 -18.02 5.18 1.65
CA LYS A 75 -19.40 5.64 1.40
C LYS A 75 -20.02 6.33 2.61
N GLU A 76 -19.82 5.77 3.80
CA GLU A 76 -20.31 6.38 5.04
C GLU A 76 -19.52 7.67 5.37
N LEU A 77 -18.20 7.66 5.20
CA LEU A 77 -17.36 8.86 5.38
C LEU A 77 -17.79 10.02 4.46
N LYS A 78 -18.17 9.73 3.21
CA LYS A 78 -18.66 10.76 2.27
C LYS A 78 -19.90 11.51 2.75
N GLN A 79 -20.74 10.86 3.55
CA GLN A 79 -21.97 11.48 4.09
C GLN A 79 -21.68 12.50 5.20
N VAL A 80 -20.55 12.37 5.88
CA VAL A 80 -20.21 13.18 7.05
C VAL A 80 -18.90 13.95 6.92
N ALA A 81 -18.19 13.81 5.80
CA ALA A 81 -16.86 14.40 5.58
C ALA A 81 -16.81 15.92 5.81
N GLU A 82 -17.89 16.63 5.48
CA GLU A 82 -17.98 18.08 5.66
C GLU A 82 -18.16 18.53 7.12
N ARG A 83 -18.44 17.60 8.05
CA ARG A 83 -18.66 17.93 9.47
C ARG A 83 -17.35 18.22 10.21
N GLY A 84 -16.18 17.71 9.72
CA GLY A 84 -14.89 17.94 10.35
C GLY A 84 -13.72 17.65 9.43
N LYS A 85 -12.60 18.38 9.64
CA LYS A 85 -11.37 18.18 8.85
C LYS A 85 -10.78 16.78 9.02
N GLY A 86 -10.94 16.16 10.18
CA GLY A 86 -10.50 14.80 10.46
C GLY A 86 -11.28 13.77 9.65
N LEU A 87 -12.61 13.88 9.58
CA LEU A 87 -13.46 13.03 8.74
C LEU A 87 -13.16 13.20 7.25
N GLN A 88 -12.93 14.44 6.80
CA GLN A 88 -12.50 14.71 5.44
C GLN A 88 -11.15 14.02 5.13
N GLY A 89 -10.17 14.13 6.02
CA GLY A 89 -8.88 13.46 5.89
C GLY A 89 -9.00 11.93 5.90
N CYS A 90 -9.90 11.37 6.71
CA CYS A 90 -10.21 9.93 6.70
C CYS A 90 -10.80 9.48 5.36
N LYS A 91 -11.72 10.27 4.79
CA LYS A 91 -12.31 9.99 3.47
C LYS A 91 -11.22 9.95 2.38
N GLU A 92 -10.41 10.99 2.28
CA GLU A 92 -9.35 11.11 1.26
C GLU A 92 -8.32 9.99 1.36
N ARG A 93 -7.92 9.66 2.59
CA ARG A 93 -7.02 8.54 2.85
C ARG A 93 -7.67 7.19 2.54
N GLY A 94 -8.96 7.03 2.79
CA GLY A 94 -9.72 5.83 2.42
C GLY A 94 -9.74 5.63 0.90
N GLU A 95 -10.04 6.67 0.14
CA GLU A 95 -10.02 6.64 -1.33
C GLU A 95 -8.63 6.28 -1.87
N THR A 96 -7.57 6.88 -1.33
CA THR A 96 -6.18 6.53 -1.69
C THR A 96 -5.84 5.07 -1.39
N LEU A 97 -6.26 4.55 -0.23
CA LEU A 97 -6.03 3.16 0.14
C LEU A 97 -6.80 2.18 -0.75
N LEU A 98 -8.01 2.53 -1.19
CA LEU A 98 -8.79 1.72 -2.13
C LEU A 98 -8.07 1.60 -3.48
N ASP A 99 -7.61 2.72 -4.04
CA ASP A 99 -6.85 2.73 -5.29
C ASP A 99 -5.56 1.92 -5.17
N GLN A 100 -4.85 2.03 -4.04
CA GLN A 100 -3.65 1.24 -3.76
C GLN A 100 -3.97 -0.25 -3.64
N LEU A 101 -5.03 -0.63 -2.94
CA LEU A 101 -5.45 -2.02 -2.79
C LEU A 101 -5.75 -2.64 -4.15
N ILE A 102 -6.57 -1.99 -4.97
CA ILE A 102 -6.92 -2.46 -6.32
C ILE A 102 -5.66 -2.62 -7.18
N ARG A 103 -4.77 -1.63 -7.18
CA ARG A 103 -3.54 -1.67 -7.96
C ARG A 103 -2.60 -2.77 -7.50
N LEU A 104 -2.40 -2.91 -6.19
CA LEU A 104 -1.42 -3.85 -5.62
C LEU A 104 -1.92 -5.30 -5.58
N THR A 105 -3.23 -5.55 -5.62
CA THR A 105 -3.79 -6.91 -5.71
C THR A 105 -4.08 -7.34 -7.14
N GLY A 106 -4.02 -6.43 -8.10
CA GLY A 106 -4.17 -6.69 -9.53
C GLY A 106 -2.91 -7.27 -10.17
N THR A 107 -2.91 -7.31 -11.50
CA THR A 107 -1.75 -7.73 -12.29
C THR A 107 -0.64 -6.69 -12.17
N ALA A 108 0.57 -7.15 -11.83
CA ALA A 108 1.72 -6.27 -11.79
C ALA A 108 2.05 -5.72 -13.18
N PRO A 109 2.46 -4.47 -13.30
CA PRO A 109 3.00 -3.92 -14.54
C PRO A 109 4.21 -4.72 -15.02
N GLU A 110 4.43 -4.73 -16.33
CA GLU A 110 5.62 -5.34 -16.93
C GLU A 110 6.90 -4.70 -16.35
N GLY A 111 7.93 -5.50 -16.13
CA GLY A 111 9.18 -5.04 -15.54
C GLY A 111 9.14 -4.80 -14.03
N GLN A 112 8.11 -5.27 -13.33
CA GLN A 112 8.01 -5.19 -11.87
C GLN A 112 7.96 -6.57 -11.21
N ILE A 113 8.61 -6.70 -10.06
CA ILE A 113 8.48 -7.88 -9.20
C ILE A 113 7.30 -7.64 -8.25
N HIS A 114 6.36 -8.58 -8.26
CA HIS A 114 5.20 -8.58 -7.37
C HIS A 114 5.42 -9.57 -6.23
N TRP A 115 5.42 -9.08 -4.99
CA TRP A 115 5.68 -9.90 -3.82
C TRP A 115 4.98 -9.34 -2.57
N VAL A 116 4.84 -10.17 -1.55
CA VAL A 116 4.27 -9.80 -0.26
C VAL A 116 5.26 -10.07 0.87
N ASP A 117 5.35 -9.14 1.79
CA ASP A 117 6.07 -9.29 3.06
C ASP A 117 5.05 -9.54 4.19
N LEU A 118 5.07 -10.75 4.75
CA LEU A 118 4.19 -11.14 5.84
C LEU A 118 4.87 -10.89 7.16
N HIS A 119 4.21 -10.10 8.00
CA HIS A 119 4.60 -9.84 9.38
C HIS A 119 3.69 -10.58 10.36
N LYS A 120 4.07 -10.65 11.62
CA LYS A 120 3.30 -11.34 12.66
C LYS A 120 1.84 -10.89 12.73
N ILE A 121 1.60 -9.58 12.62
CA ILE A 121 0.27 -8.96 12.74
C ILE A 121 -0.16 -8.16 11.51
N GLY A 122 0.60 -8.21 10.42
CA GLY A 122 0.30 -7.42 9.23
C GLY A 122 0.99 -7.96 7.99
N PHE A 123 0.82 -7.27 6.89
CA PHE A 123 1.46 -7.57 5.61
C PHE A 123 1.71 -6.29 4.81
N VAL A 124 2.64 -6.37 3.86
CA VAL A 124 2.87 -5.31 2.86
C VAL A 124 2.95 -5.96 1.49
N ILE A 125 2.16 -5.47 0.54
CA ILE A 125 2.21 -5.91 -0.86
C ILE A 125 3.07 -4.91 -1.63
N HIS A 126 3.96 -5.44 -2.47
CA HIS A 126 4.93 -4.64 -3.20
C HIS A 126 4.88 -4.90 -4.70
N HIS A 127 4.92 -3.82 -5.48
CA HIS A 127 5.36 -3.81 -6.86
C HIS A 127 6.73 -3.12 -6.90
N THR A 128 7.78 -3.87 -7.16
CA THR A 128 9.16 -3.37 -7.16
C THR A 128 9.66 -3.33 -8.60
N PRO A 129 9.96 -2.16 -9.18
CA PRO A 129 10.50 -2.09 -10.53
C PRO A 129 11.87 -2.77 -10.60
N LEU A 130 12.13 -3.49 -11.68
CA LEU A 130 13.44 -4.09 -11.98
C LEU A 130 14.42 -3.03 -12.47
N GLU A 131 13.92 -2.01 -13.16
CA GLU A 131 14.70 -0.88 -13.63
C GLU A 131 14.17 0.40 -12.97
N ILE A 132 15.07 1.16 -12.37
CA ILE A 132 14.72 2.39 -11.64
C ILE A 132 15.03 3.66 -12.44
N ARG A 133 15.72 3.54 -13.57
CA ARG A 133 16.24 4.66 -14.36
C ARG A 133 15.19 5.72 -14.65
N GLU A 134 14.11 5.33 -15.33
CA GLU A 134 13.05 6.26 -15.73
C GLU A 134 12.36 6.91 -14.51
N THR A 135 12.05 6.10 -13.49
CA THR A 135 11.43 6.60 -12.26
C THR A 135 12.34 7.59 -11.54
N PHE A 136 13.64 7.31 -11.54
CA PHE A 136 14.63 8.16 -10.91
C PHE A 136 14.82 9.48 -11.68
N GLN A 137 14.92 9.42 -13.01
CA GLN A 137 14.99 10.60 -13.87
C GLN A 137 13.77 11.50 -13.69
N GLN A 138 12.54 10.93 -13.71
CA GLN A 138 11.31 11.67 -13.45
C GLN A 138 11.30 12.33 -12.06
N ALA A 139 11.85 11.66 -11.05
CA ALA A 139 11.94 12.23 -9.71
C ALA A 139 12.95 13.40 -9.62
N MET A 140 13.95 13.43 -10.49
CA MET A 140 14.95 14.49 -10.58
C MET A 140 14.50 15.65 -11.46
N GLU A 141 13.71 15.36 -12.51
CA GLU A 141 13.23 16.36 -13.44
C GLU A 141 12.40 17.46 -12.76
N GLY A 142 12.58 18.69 -13.20
CA GLY A 142 11.85 19.85 -12.69
C GLY A 142 12.27 20.34 -11.31
N ARG A 143 13.27 19.71 -10.67
CA ARG A 143 13.81 20.14 -9.38
C ARG A 143 15.09 20.93 -9.57
N SER A 144 15.05 22.23 -9.25
CA SER A 144 16.24 23.09 -9.23
C SER A 144 17.01 22.90 -7.91
N CYS A 145 17.69 21.74 -7.77
CA CYS A 145 18.50 21.43 -6.60
C CYS A 145 19.73 20.60 -7.00
N SER A 146 20.76 20.61 -6.16
CA SER A 146 21.91 19.73 -6.31
C SER A 146 21.64 18.39 -5.63
N TRP A 147 22.00 17.30 -6.29
CA TRP A 147 21.87 15.94 -5.77
C TRP A 147 23.22 15.44 -5.28
N ILE A 148 23.26 14.92 -4.06
CA ILE A 148 24.46 14.33 -3.46
C ILE A 148 24.16 12.87 -3.18
N PHE A 149 24.93 11.98 -3.83
CA PHE A 149 24.81 10.53 -3.64
C PHE A 149 25.95 10.03 -2.76
N THR A 150 25.59 9.21 -1.78
CA THR A 150 26.55 8.58 -0.88
C THR A 150 26.27 7.09 -0.76
N SER A 151 27.28 6.25 -1.01
CA SER A 151 27.20 4.81 -0.80
C SER A 151 28.60 4.23 -0.65
N ALA A 152 28.74 3.12 0.04
CA ALA A 152 29.99 2.38 0.11
C ALA A 152 30.38 1.71 -1.22
N THR A 153 29.44 1.60 -2.17
CA THR A 153 29.57 0.88 -3.43
C THR A 153 29.21 1.73 -4.65
N LEU A 154 29.46 3.05 -4.59
CA LEU A 154 29.20 3.95 -5.74
C LEU A 154 30.13 3.72 -6.92
N THR A 155 31.34 3.22 -6.68
CA THR A 155 32.34 3.02 -7.71
C THR A 155 32.67 1.55 -7.90
N VAL A 156 32.94 1.18 -9.15
CA VAL A 156 33.57 -0.08 -9.55
C VAL A 156 34.84 0.31 -10.27
N ASP A 157 36.02 -0.19 -9.83
CA ASP A 157 37.33 0.16 -10.37
C ASP A 157 37.56 1.69 -10.42
N GLU A 158 37.18 2.39 -9.36
CA GLU A 158 37.27 3.85 -9.19
C GLU A 158 36.45 4.68 -10.22
N LYS A 159 35.53 4.03 -10.94
CA LYS A 159 34.67 4.67 -11.93
C LYS A 159 33.19 4.67 -11.49
N PHE A 160 32.47 5.72 -11.86
CA PHE A 160 31.04 5.88 -11.60
C PHE A 160 30.14 5.37 -12.72
N ASP A 161 30.71 4.87 -13.84
CA ASP A 161 29.98 4.52 -15.06
C ASP A 161 28.80 3.57 -14.81
N HIS A 162 28.99 2.58 -13.91
CA HIS A 162 27.91 1.65 -13.56
C HIS A 162 26.77 2.38 -12.84
N PHE A 163 27.10 3.21 -11.86
CA PHE A 163 26.12 4.00 -11.11
C PHE A 163 25.36 4.96 -12.02
N LEU A 164 26.06 5.74 -12.84
CA LEU A 164 25.46 6.70 -13.76
C LEU A 164 24.51 6.01 -14.75
N ARG A 165 24.92 4.87 -15.30
CA ARG A 165 24.08 4.08 -16.22
C ARG A 165 22.81 3.54 -15.55
N GLU A 166 22.93 2.96 -14.35
CA GLU A 166 21.79 2.36 -13.63
C GLU A 166 20.75 3.43 -13.25
N PHE A 167 21.18 4.64 -12.93
CA PHE A 167 20.32 5.75 -12.55
C PHE A 167 19.96 6.67 -13.71
N GLY A 168 20.53 6.45 -14.91
CA GLY A 168 20.28 7.28 -16.08
C GLY A 168 20.76 8.72 -15.93
N ILE A 169 21.84 8.93 -15.19
CA ILE A 169 22.46 10.25 -14.99
C ILE A 169 23.47 10.46 -16.12
N GLU A 170 23.30 11.50 -16.90
CA GLU A 170 24.28 11.94 -17.91
C GLU A 170 25.31 12.85 -17.24
N GLU A 171 26.56 12.75 -17.71
CA GLU A 171 27.66 13.62 -17.26
C GLU A 171 27.47 15.08 -17.70
#